data_409375463adfef9b35ae4ffced306f2a
#
_entry.id   409375463adfef9b35ae4ffced306f2a
#
_cell.length_a   1.000
_cell.length_b   1.000
_cell.length_c   1.000
_cell.angle_alpha   90.00
_cell.angle_beta   90.00
_cell.angle_gamma   90.00
#
_symmetry.space_group_name_H-M   'P 1'
#
loop_
_entity.id
_entity.type
_entity.pdbx_description
1 polymer ?
#
loop_
_entity_poly.entity_id
_entity_poly.type
_entity_poly.pdbx_seq_one_letter_code
_entity_poly.pdbx_strand_id
1 'polypeptide(L)'
;METIVKRRKNQGVDKKMAKFWHYLGNIAGAILSLALYIELQVFYFYPQRIRLDHMRALVTALVTVIVLFVIFNLYKRQLKEHNDLGFNQAPHWDMRRIGIAIIGFVLILIVSMVMLSLVGRGVSNNQQALNKIELHSKGLFEIMVVFIAPFCEEVVFRGMFFNIFFTKKKITNKWLGIIVSGFLFAYMHDPMLSKFIFVYWGLGMVLAWVYMQTKDLRYSMLVHMCYNALGFI
;
A
#
# COMPACT_ATOMS: atom_id res chain seq x y z
N MET A 1 2.29 35.73 38.37
CA MET A 1 1.24 34.83 37.89
C MET A 1 1.08 34.88 36.36
N GLU A 2 1.04 36.04 35.76
CA GLU A 2 0.93 36.25 34.28
C GLU A 2 2.05 35.60 33.44
N THR A 3 3.30 35.68 33.91
CA THR A 3 4.45 35.11 33.17
C THR A 3 4.40 33.57 33.05
N ILE A 4 3.85 32.90 34.06
CA ILE A 4 3.69 31.43 34.06
C ILE A 4 2.57 31.03 33.10
N VAL A 5 1.48 31.78 33.04
CA VAL A 5 0.35 31.55 32.14
C VAL A 5 0.78 31.74 30.69
N LYS A 6 1.57 32.78 30.38
CA LYS A 6 2.12 33.08 29.05
C LYS A 6 3.10 32.01 28.59
N ARG A 7 3.96 31.49 29.48
CA ARG A 7 4.88 30.38 29.20
C ARG A 7 4.15 29.06 28.88
N ARG A 8 3.09 28.74 29.65
CA ARG A 8 2.26 27.54 29.36
C ARG A 8 1.50 27.65 28.05
N LYS A 9 1.01 28.85 27.68
CA LYS A 9 0.32 29.11 26.43
C LYS A 9 1.27 28.96 25.23
N ASN A 10 2.48 29.49 25.32
CA ASN A 10 3.50 29.35 24.27
C ASN A 10 3.94 27.86 24.09
N GLN A 11 4.17 27.14 25.19
CA GLN A 11 4.48 25.70 25.12
C GLN A 11 3.35 24.87 24.49
N GLY A 12 2.09 25.27 24.68
CA GLY A 12 0.93 24.65 24.04
C GLY A 12 0.85 24.91 22.55
N VAL A 13 1.22 26.12 22.11
CA VAL A 13 1.29 26.51 20.69
C VAL A 13 2.42 25.77 20.00
N ASP A 14 3.62 25.73 20.60
CA ASP A 14 4.78 25.05 20.04
C ASP A 14 4.54 23.54 19.86
N LYS A 15 3.87 22.89 20.83
CA LYS A 15 3.48 21.48 20.71
C LYS A 15 2.46 21.23 19.59
N LYS A 16 1.49 22.13 19.40
CA LYS A 16 0.51 22.01 18.31
C LYS A 16 1.18 22.20 16.96
N MET A 17 2.08 23.17 16.83
CA MET A 17 2.85 23.41 15.61
C MET A 17 3.75 22.21 15.27
N ALA A 18 4.49 21.67 16.22
CA ALA A 18 5.30 20.48 16.03
C ALA A 18 4.46 19.28 15.53
N LYS A 19 3.30 19.04 16.16
CA LYS A 19 2.37 17.98 15.72
C LYS A 19 1.86 18.19 14.30
N PHE A 20 1.57 19.42 13.92
CA PHE A 20 1.14 19.76 12.56
C PHE A 20 2.24 19.48 11.52
N TRP A 21 3.50 19.90 11.80
CA TRP A 21 4.62 19.64 10.92
C TRP A 21 4.94 18.13 10.79
N HIS A 22 4.84 17.37 11.86
CA HIS A 22 4.96 15.90 11.80
C HIS A 22 3.88 15.28 10.94
N TYR A 23 2.63 15.74 11.06
CA TYR A 23 1.52 15.25 10.23
C TYR A 23 1.75 15.53 8.74
N LEU A 24 2.15 16.76 8.38
CA LEU A 24 2.51 17.13 7.02
C LEU A 24 3.72 16.32 6.50
N GLY A 25 4.73 16.11 7.32
CA GLY A 25 5.90 15.30 6.99
C GLY A 25 5.54 13.84 6.69
N ASN A 26 4.57 13.28 7.42
CA ASN A 26 4.09 11.92 7.19
C ASN A 26 3.27 11.81 5.89
N ILE A 27 2.46 12.81 5.55
CA ILE A 27 1.77 12.88 4.26
C ILE A 27 2.79 13.01 3.13
N ALA A 28 3.75 13.92 3.25
CA ALA A 28 4.80 14.09 2.26
C ALA A 28 5.62 12.81 2.04
N GLY A 29 5.92 12.08 3.13
CA GLY A 29 6.57 10.77 3.07
C GLY A 29 5.76 9.72 2.33
N ALA A 30 4.44 9.69 2.51
CA ALA A 30 3.55 8.76 1.79
C ALA A 30 3.47 9.12 0.28
N ILE A 31 3.37 10.41 -0.05
CA ILE A 31 3.38 10.88 -1.44
C ILE A 31 4.72 10.56 -2.11
N LEU A 32 5.84 10.83 -1.43
CA LEU A 32 7.18 10.48 -1.94
C LEU A 32 7.31 8.98 -2.18
N SER A 33 6.82 8.16 -1.26
CA SER A 33 6.84 6.69 -1.40
C SER A 33 6.04 6.23 -2.62
N LEU A 34 4.88 6.84 -2.87
CA LEU A 34 4.07 6.56 -4.05
C LEU A 34 4.78 7.00 -5.34
N ALA A 35 5.38 8.17 -5.36
CA ALA A 35 6.14 8.68 -6.50
C ALA A 35 7.35 7.77 -6.83
N LEU A 36 8.13 7.38 -5.83
CA LEU A 36 9.26 6.46 -6.00
C LEU A 36 8.80 5.10 -6.53
N TYR A 37 7.66 4.60 -6.07
CA TYR A 37 7.07 3.35 -6.57
C TYR A 37 6.65 3.48 -8.04
N ILE A 38 6.01 4.58 -8.44
CA ILE A 38 5.61 4.83 -9.83
C ILE A 38 6.85 4.90 -10.74
N GLU A 39 7.87 5.63 -10.34
CA GLU A 39 9.13 5.72 -11.10
C GLU A 39 9.85 4.37 -11.19
N LEU A 40 9.81 3.56 -10.14
CA LEU A 40 10.40 2.22 -10.14
C LEU A 40 9.76 1.31 -11.21
N GLN A 41 8.46 1.44 -11.47
CA GLN A 41 7.77 0.66 -12.50
C GLN A 41 8.38 0.83 -13.89
N VAL A 42 8.96 2.00 -14.19
CA VAL A 42 9.59 2.27 -15.50
C VAL A 42 10.73 1.29 -15.76
N PHE A 43 11.51 0.92 -14.74
CA PHE A 43 12.63 -0.02 -14.87
C PHE A 43 12.16 -1.45 -15.22
N TYR A 44 10.97 -1.81 -14.79
CA TYR A 44 10.40 -3.14 -14.98
C TYR A 44 9.52 -3.25 -16.22
N PHE A 45 8.72 -2.22 -16.49
CA PHE A 45 7.74 -2.22 -17.56
C PHE A 45 8.30 -1.75 -18.90
N TYR A 46 9.32 -0.88 -18.84
CA TYR A 46 9.94 -0.33 -20.06
C TYR A 46 11.47 -0.45 -20.02
N PRO A 47 12.02 -1.66 -19.84
CA PRO A 47 13.46 -1.87 -19.70
C PRO A 47 14.26 -1.40 -20.91
N GLN A 48 13.64 -1.37 -22.11
CA GLN A 48 14.26 -0.87 -23.34
C GLN A 48 14.55 0.65 -23.31
N ARG A 49 13.91 1.42 -22.41
CA ARG A 49 14.20 2.87 -22.23
C ARG A 49 15.52 3.11 -21.50
N ILE A 50 16.04 2.09 -20.83
CA ILE A 50 17.27 2.16 -20.04
C ILE A 50 18.44 1.77 -20.94
N ARG A 51 19.24 2.74 -21.36
CA ARG A 51 20.38 2.55 -22.27
C ARG A 51 21.66 2.04 -21.55
N LEU A 52 21.55 1.01 -20.73
CA LEU A 52 22.65 0.48 -19.92
C LEU A 52 22.96 -1.00 -20.23
N ASP A 53 22.59 -1.48 -21.41
CA ASP A 53 22.75 -2.83 -21.93
C ASP A 53 23.16 -3.93 -20.92
N HIS A 54 24.46 -4.20 -20.75
CA HIS A 54 24.95 -5.26 -19.85
C HIS A 54 24.75 -4.97 -18.34
N MET A 55 24.59 -3.70 -17.95
CA MET A 55 24.40 -3.31 -16.55
C MET A 55 22.92 -3.13 -16.15
N ARG A 56 22.00 -3.27 -17.08
CA ARG A 56 20.57 -3.00 -16.85
C ARG A 56 20.00 -3.78 -15.67
N ALA A 57 20.25 -5.06 -15.60
CA ALA A 57 19.76 -5.90 -14.51
C ALA A 57 20.33 -5.49 -13.16
N LEU A 58 21.62 -5.19 -13.09
CA LEU A 58 22.27 -4.72 -11.86
C LEU A 58 21.72 -3.37 -11.41
N VAL A 59 21.58 -2.42 -12.32
CA VAL A 59 21.04 -1.09 -12.01
C VAL A 59 19.58 -1.20 -11.55
N THR A 60 18.74 -2.00 -12.23
CA THR A 60 17.36 -2.25 -11.82
C THR A 60 17.32 -2.85 -10.42
N ALA A 61 18.15 -3.85 -10.11
CA ALA A 61 18.22 -4.45 -8.78
C ALA A 61 18.64 -3.44 -7.71
N LEU A 62 19.70 -2.65 -7.96
CA LEU A 62 20.18 -1.62 -7.03
C LEU A 62 19.13 -0.54 -6.78
N VAL A 63 18.49 -0.02 -7.82
CA VAL A 63 17.43 0.98 -7.69
C VAL A 63 16.26 0.40 -6.90
N THR A 64 15.88 -0.84 -7.16
CA THR A 64 14.82 -1.53 -6.41
C THR A 64 15.15 -1.59 -4.92
N VAL A 65 16.34 -2.08 -4.56
CA VAL A 65 16.76 -2.18 -3.16
C VAL A 65 16.73 -0.81 -2.48
N ILE A 66 17.25 0.22 -3.15
CA ILE A 66 17.25 1.60 -2.61
C ILE A 66 15.82 2.10 -2.41
N VAL A 67 14.95 1.96 -3.40
CA VAL A 67 13.56 2.43 -3.32
C VAL A 67 12.79 1.70 -2.21
N LEU A 68 12.86 0.37 -2.16
CA LEU A 68 12.20 -0.41 -1.11
C LEU A 68 12.74 -0.05 0.28
N PHE A 69 14.06 0.15 0.41
CA PHE A 69 14.68 0.59 1.65
C PHE A 69 14.18 1.96 2.09
N VAL A 70 14.10 2.93 1.17
CA VAL A 70 13.60 4.28 1.47
C VAL A 70 12.14 4.23 1.91
N ILE A 71 11.27 3.58 1.14
CA ILE A 71 9.84 3.45 1.43
C ILE A 71 9.63 2.80 2.81
N PHE A 72 10.33 1.71 3.08
CA PHE A 72 10.21 0.99 4.35
C PHE A 72 10.73 1.80 5.54
N ASN A 73 11.82 2.56 5.38
CA ASN A 73 12.33 3.41 6.45
C ASN A 73 11.43 4.61 6.73
N LEU A 74 10.81 5.22 5.71
CA LEU A 74 9.80 6.26 5.90
C LEU A 74 8.62 5.73 6.71
N TYR A 75 8.14 4.53 6.39
CA TYR A 75 7.08 3.88 7.16
C TYR A 75 7.53 3.57 8.60
N LYS A 76 8.72 2.99 8.81
CA LYS A 76 9.26 2.72 10.15
C LYS A 76 9.42 3.98 10.99
N ARG A 77 9.87 5.08 10.37
CA ARG A 77 9.94 6.38 11.02
C ARG A 77 8.55 6.82 11.50
N GLN A 78 7.55 6.75 10.64
CA GLN A 78 6.18 7.11 10.95
C GLN A 78 5.62 6.28 12.12
N LEU A 79 5.88 4.96 12.15
CA LEU A 79 5.48 4.07 13.25
C LEU A 79 6.14 4.45 14.59
N LYS A 80 7.39 4.94 14.57
CA LYS A 80 8.08 5.42 15.77
C LYS A 80 7.49 6.73 16.29
N GLU A 81 7.07 7.60 15.40
CA GLU A 81 6.48 8.90 15.77
C GLU A 81 5.03 8.75 16.29
N HIS A 82 4.26 7.85 15.67
CA HIS A 82 2.84 7.64 15.98
C HIS A 82 2.42 6.22 15.63
N ASN A 83 1.95 5.45 16.61
CA ASN A 83 1.44 4.10 16.39
C ASN A 83 0.39 3.70 17.44
N ASP A 84 -0.67 4.47 17.54
CA ASP A 84 -1.73 4.29 18.56
C ASP A 84 -2.48 2.96 18.42
N LEU A 85 -2.52 2.38 17.22
CA LEU A 85 -3.19 1.12 16.94
C LEU A 85 -2.28 -0.11 17.07
N GLY A 86 -0.99 0.07 17.36
CA GLY A 86 -0.04 -1.03 17.59
C GLY A 86 0.30 -1.81 16.32
N PHE A 87 0.38 -1.14 15.16
CA PHE A 87 0.79 -1.78 13.92
C PHE A 87 2.25 -2.19 13.95
N ASN A 88 2.56 -3.40 13.50
CA ASN A 88 3.92 -3.95 13.39
C ASN A 88 4.79 -3.82 14.66
N GLN A 89 4.17 -3.69 15.84
CA GLN A 89 4.90 -3.59 17.11
C GLN A 89 5.59 -4.92 17.49
N ALA A 90 4.92 -6.03 17.22
CA ALA A 90 5.44 -7.37 17.44
C ALA A 90 5.23 -8.20 16.17
N PRO A 91 6.00 -7.95 15.10
CA PRO A 91 5.85 -8.67 13.85
C PRO A 91 6.38 -10.11 14.03
N HIS A 92 5.45 -11.07 14.04
CA HIS A 92 5.75 -12.50 14.17
C HIS A 92 4.73 -13.32 13.39
N TRP A 93 5.09 -14.57 13.10
CA TRP A 93 4.20 -15.56 12.50
C TRP A 93 3.46 -16.31 13.62
N ASP A 94 2.14 -16.33 13.57
CA ASP A 94 1.28 -17.10 14.46
C ASP A 94 0.06 -17.66 13.74
N MET A 95 -0.46 -18.77 14.25
CA MET A 95 -1.55 -19.51 13.59
C MET A 95 -2.83 -18.72 13.43
N ARG A 96 -3.14 -17.83 14.38
CA ARG A 96 -4.33 -16.97 14.29
C ARG A 96 -4.21 -16.00 13.11
N ARG A 97 -3.07 -15.34 12.95
CA ARG A 97 -2.83 -14.40 11.86
C ARG A 97 -2.74 -15.12 10.51
N ILE A 98 -2.13 -16.31 10.48
CA ILE A 98 -2.13 -17.18 9.29
C ILE A 98 -3.57 -17.52 8.90
N GLY A 99 -4.42 -17.94 9.85
CA GLY A 99 -5.83 -18.20 9.60
C GLY A 99 -6.57 -16.98 9.04
N ILE A 100 -6.31 -15.77 9.58
CA ILE A 100 -6.87 -14.51 9.04
C ILE A 100 -6.41 -14.26 7.60
N ALA A 101 -5.14 -14.53 7.29
CA ALA A 101 -4.60 -14.37 5.93
C ALA A 101 -5.26 -15.36 4.96
N ILE A 102 -5.45 -16.60 5.35
CA ILE A 102 -6.15 -17.63 4.55
C ILE A 102 -7.60 -17.19 4.29
N ILE A 103 -8.31 -16.75 5.32
CA ILE A 103 -9.68 -16.20 5.18
C ILE A 103 -9.65 -15.00 4.22
N GLY A 104 -8.70 -14.08 4.37
CA GLY A 104 -8.53 -12.94 3.50
C GLY A 104 -8.31 -13.34 2.04
N PHE A 105 -7.47 -14.34 1.79
CA PHE A 105 -7.24 -14.87 0.45
C PHE A 105 -8.51 -15.46 -0.18
N VAL A 106 -9.25 -16.28 0.58
CA VAL A 106 -10.53 -16.82 0.13
C VAL A 106 -11.55 -15.71 -0.15
N LEU A 107 -11.63 -14.71 0.74
CA LEU A 107 -12.50 -13.54 0.55
C LEU A 107 -12.16 -12.75 -0.71
N ILE A 108 -10.87 -12.56 -1.02
CA ILE A 108 -10.45 -11.90 -2.27
C ILE A 108 -10.97 -12.66 -3.48
N LEU A 109 -10.83 -13.99 -3.51
CA LEU A 109 -11.32 -14.83 -4.61
C LEU A 109 -12.84 -14.71 -4.77
N ILE A 110 -13.59 -14.77 -3.68
CA ILE A 110 -15.05 -14.64 -3.70
C ILE A 110 -15.45 -13.24 -4.19
N VAL A 111 -14.85 -12.18 -3.63
CA VAL A 111 -15.13 -10.78 -4.00
C VAL A 111 -14.81 -10.54 -5.47
N SER A 112 -13.66 -11.04 -5.97
CA SER A 112 -13.28 -10.93 -7.37
C SER A 112 -14.31 -11.63 -8.28
N MET A 113 -14.69 -12.86 -7.94
CA MET A 113 -15.66 -13.64 -8.73
C MET A 113 -17.04 -12.93 -8.77
N VAL A 114 -17.53 -12.50 -7.61
CA VAL A 114 -18.83 -11.82 -7.51
C VAL A 114 -18.81 -10.49 -8.25
N MET A 115 -17.79 -9.65 -8.01
CA MET A 115 -17.71 -8.34 -8.65
C MET A 115 -17.53 -8.45 -10.16
N LEU A 116 -16.71 -9.38 -10.65
CA LEU A 116 -16.55 -9.62 -12.08
C LEU A 116 -17.86 -10.11 -12.73
N SER A 117 -18.63 -10.95 -12.03
CA SER A 117 -19.95 -11.38 -12.52
C SER A 117 -20.95 -10.24 -12.63
N LEU A 118 -20.94 -9.31 -11.67
CA LEU A 118 -21.83 -8.12 -11.65
C LEU A 118 -21.41 -7.08 -12.69
N VAL A 119 -20.10 -6.86 -12.86
CA VAL A 119 -19.53 -5.91 -13.84
C VAL A 119 -19.74 -6.40 -15.27
N GLY A 120 -19.87 -7.72 -15.47
CA GLY A 120 -20.08 -8.35 -16.77
C GLY A 120 -18.81 -8.40 -17.62
N ARG A 121 -19.00 -8.71 -18.92
CA ARG A 121 -17.88 -8.93 -19.86
C ARG A 121 -17.04 -7.67 -20.07
N GLY A 122 -15.73 -7.87 -20.21
CA GLY A 122 -14.75 -6.82 -20.50
C GLY A 122 -13.51 -6.98 -19.64
N VAL A 123 -12.52 -6.15 -19.91
CA VAL A 123 -11.23 -6.08 -19.20
C VAL A 123 -11.00 -4.63 -18.80
N SER A 124 -10.55 -4.38 -17.57
CA SER A 124 -10.24 -3.03 -17.12
C SER A 124 -9.11 -2.40 -17.93
N ASN A 125 -9.08 -1.07 -18.01
CA ASN A 125 -7.99 -0.34 -18.70
C ASN A 125 -6.62 -0.70 -18.10
N ASN A 126 -6.54 -0.84 -16.78
CA ASN A 126 -5.34 -1.27 -16.09
C ASN A 126 -4.89 -2.67 -16.58
N GLN A 127 -5.79 -3.65 -16.59
CA GLN A 127 -5.44 -4.99 -17.05
C GLN A 127 -5.06 -5.04 -18.53
N GLN A 128 -5.72 -4.24 -19.37
CA GLN A 128 -5.34 -4.12 -20.80
C GLN A 128 -3.92 -3.54 -20.96
N ALA A 129 -3.57 -2.52 -20.14
CA ALA A 129 -2.22 -1.96 -20.14
C ALA A 129 -1.19 -3.00 -19.66
N LEU A 130 -1.48 -3.73 -18.58
CA LEU A 130 -0.62 -4.78 -18.06
C LEU A 130 -0.40 -5.89 -19.08
N ASN A 131 -1.44 -6.38 -19.76
CA ASN A 131 -1.33 -7.41 -20.79
C ASN A 131 -0.41 -6.96 -21.95
N LYS A 132 -0.45 -5.69 -22.35
CA LYS A 132 0.45 -5.13 -23.37
C LYS A 132 1.91 -5.08 -22.89
N ILE A 133 2.15 -4.71 -21.64
CA ILE A 133 3.49 -4.62 -21.05
C ILE A 133 4.11 -6.02 -20.93
N GLU A 134 3.33 -7.00 -20.49
CA GLU A 134 3.77 -8.39 -20.34
C GLU A 134 4.39 -8.96 -21.61
N LEU A 135 3.81 -8.68 -22.77
CA LEU A 135 4.33 -9.11 -24.07
C LEU A 135 5.77 -8.66 -24.35
N HIS A 136 6.23 -7.57 -23.72
CA HIS A 136 7.53 -6.95 -23.99
C HIS A 136 8.55 -7.10 -22.86
N SER A 137 8.13 -7.52 -21.66
CA SER A 137 8.98 -7.53 -20.46
C SER A 137 8.68 -8.69 -19.49
N LYS A 138 8.31 -9.86 -20.02
CA LYS A 138 7.71 -10.99 -19.28
C LYS A 138 8.30 -11.25 -17.90
N GLY A 139 9.56 -11.63 -17.75
CA GLY A 139 10.14 -12.00 -16.45
C GLY A 139 10.24 -10.83 -15.46
N LEU A 140 10.59 -9.62 -15.93
CA LEU A 140 10.62 -8.41 -15.10
C LEU A 140 9.21 -7.99 -14.69
N PHE A 141 8.25 -8.12 -15.61
CA PHE A 141 6.85 -7.84 -15.34
C PHE A 141 6.30 -8.69 -14.18
N GLU A 142 6.53 -10.00 -14.23
CA GLU A 142 6.10 -10.94 -13.18
C GLU A 142 6.69 -10.56 -11.81
N ILE A 143 8.00 -10.28 -11.74
CA ILE A 143 8.66 -9.85 -10.50
C ILE A 143 8.02 -8.57 -9.95
N MET A 144 7.77 -7.60 -10.82
CA MET A 144 7.16 -6.35 -10.43
C MET A 144 5.75 -6.53 -9.88
N VAL A 145 4.89 -7.23 -10.63
CA VAL A 145 3.46 -7.37 -10.30
C VAL A 145 3.25 -8.28 -9.10
N VAL A 146 4.03 -9.37 -8.98
CA VAL A 146 3.82 -10.35 -7.91
C VAL A 146 4.46 -9.93 -6.58
N PHE A 147 5.64 -9.30 -6.61
CA PHE A 147 6.39 -9.07 -5.38
C PHE A 147 6.57 -7.59 -5.03
N ILE A 148 7.03 -6.78 -6.00
CA ILE A 148 7.46 -5.41 -5.71
C ILE A 148 6.27 -4.47 -5.56
N ALA A 149 5.30 -4.55 -6.47
CA ALA A 149 4.09 -3.75 -6.40
C ALA A 149 3.30 -4.01 -5.11
N PRO A 150 2.97 -5.26 -4.74
CA PRO A 150 2.29 -5.53 -3.46
C PRO A 150 3.05 -5.01 -2.24
N PHE A 151 4.39 -5.10 -2.22
CA PHE A 151 5.17 -4.54 -1.13
C PHE A 151 4.97 -3.03 -1.02
N CYS A 152 5.17 -2.28 -2.10
CA CYS A 152 5.05 -0.82 -2.11
C CYS A 152 3.62 -0.38 -1.78
N GLU A 153 2.64 -1.02 -2.40
CA GLU A 153 1.22 -0.70 -2.25
C GLU A 153 0.73 -0.96 -0.83
N GLU A 154 1.08 -2.10 -0.23
CA GLU A 154 0.67 -2.38 1.14
C GLU A 154 1.34 -1.42 2.14
N VAL A 155 2.61 -1.07 1.94
CA VAL A 155 3.26 -0.07 2.80
C VAL A 155 2.57 1.28 2.71
N VAL A 156 2.23 1.74 1.50
CA VAL A 156 1.59 3.06 1.30
C VAL A 156 0.13 3.04 1.73
N PHE A 157 -0.69 2.15 1.15
CA PHE A 157 -2.15 2.17 1.33
C PHE A 157 -2.63 1.57 2.65
N ARG A 158 -1.84 0.70 3.29
CA ARG A 158 -2.18 0.12 4.59
C ARG A 158 -1.29 0.70 5.68
N GLY A 159 0.01 0.53 5.55
CA GLY A 159 0.95 0.97 6.58
C GLY A 159 0.86 2.46 6.87
N MET A 160 1.25 3.28 5.91
CA MET A 160 1.33 4.73 6.09
C MET A 160 -0.05 5.37 6.23
N PHE A 161 -0.99 5.01 5.35
CA PHE A 161 -2.31 5.62 5.29
C PHE A 161 -3.09 5.45 6.60
N PHE A 162 -3.17 4.23 7.15
CA PHE A 162 -3.86 4.01 8.42
C PHE A 162 -3.20 4.76 9.56
N ASN A 163 -1.88 4.81 9.58
CA ASN A 163 -1.14 5.46 10.64
C ASN A 163 -1.20 6.99 10.58
N ILE A 164 -1.50 7.57 9.41
CA ILE A 164 -1.73 9.02 9.26
C ILE A 164 -3.17 9.39 9.64
N PHE A 165 -4.17 8.69 9.08
CA PHE A 165 -5.55 9.18 9.06
C PHE A 165 -6.48 8.45 10.04
N PHE A 166 -6.20 7.19 10.38
CA PHE A 166 -7.13 6.33 11.13
C PHE A 166 -6.53 5.79 12.42
N THR A 167 -6.08 6.69 13.29
CA THR A 167 -5.37 6.38 14.55
C THR A 167 -6.28 6.07 15.73
N LYS A 168 -7.59 6.37 15.64
CA LYS A 168 -8.53 6.20 16.78
C LYS A 168 -8.99 4.76 16.92
N LYS A 169 -9.02 4.25 18.17
CA LYS A 169 -9.47 2.87 18.52
C LYS A 169 -10.99 2.65 18.43
N LYS A 170 -11.74 3.50 17.71
CA LYS A 170 -13.19 3.36 17.53
C LYS A 170 -13.51 2.43 16.36
N ILE A 171 -14.57 1.61 16.49
CA ILE A 171 -15.00 0.68 15.44
C ILE A 171 -15.36 1.41 14.14
N THR A 172 -16.02 2.56 14.24
CA THR A 172 -16.35 3.41 13.09
C THR A 172 -15.10 3.88 12.35
N ASN A 173 -14.05 4.28 13.08
CA ASN A 173 -12.78 4.71 12.49
C ASN A 173 -12.08 3.55 11.77
N LYS A 174 -12.16 2.34 12.32
CA LYS A 174 -11.62 1.13 11.70
C LYS A 174 -12.29 0.85 10.35
N TRP A 175 -13.62 0.80 10.32
CA TRP A 175 -14.36 0.50 9.08
C TRP A 175 -14.23 1.61 8.04
N LEU A 176 -14.27 2.86 8.45
CA LEU A 176 -14.03 3.99 7.56
C LEU A 176 -12.63 3.92 6.94
N GLY A 177 -11.61 3.57 7.74
CA GLY A 177 -10.26 3.37 7.24
C GLY A 177 -10.19 2.25 6.19
N ILE A 178 -10.85 1.12 6.42
CA ILE A 178 -10.91 0.00 5.47
C ILE A 178 -11.56 0.45 4.15
N ILE A 179 -12.70 1.13 4.23
CA ILE A 179 -13.45 1.60 3.07
C ILE A 179 -12.63 2.61 2.25
N VAL A 180 -12.07 3.63 2.91
CA VAL A 180 -11.32 4.71 2.24
C VAL A 180 -9.98 4.21 1.70
N SER A 181 -9.23 3.39 2.46
CA SER A 181 -8.00 2.77 1.98
C SER A 181 -8.26 1.89 0.76
N GLY A 182 -9.33 1.08 0.79
CA GLY A 182 -9.76 0.28 -0.36
C GLY A 182 -10.10 1.13 -1.57
N PHE A 183 -10.80 2.25 -1.38
CA PHE A 183 -11.17 3.16 -2.47
C PHE A 183 -9.94 3.84 -3.10
N LEU A 184 -9.00 4.32 -2.29
CA LEU A 184 -7.77 4.93 -2.81
C LEU A 184 -6.93 3.92 -3.60
N PHE A 185 -6.85 2.69 -3.12
CA PHE A 185 -6.23 1.60 -3.87
C PHE A 185 -6.92 1.37 -5.21
N ALA A 186 -8.25 1.30 -5.22
CA ALA A 186 -9.04 1.13 -6.44
C ALA A 186 -8.86 2.30 -7.42
N TYR A 187 -8.85 3.52 -6.92
CA TYR A 187 -8.66 4.72 -7.74
C TYR A 187 -7.29 4.74 -8.45
N MET A 188 -6.24 4.24 -7.80
CA MET A 188 -4.92 4.10 -8.46
C MET A 188 -4.92 3.07 -9.59
N HIS A 189 -5.79 2.04 -9.52
CA HIS A 189 -5.93 1.01 -10.54
C HIS A 189 -6.94 1.38 -11.64
N ASP A 190 -7.92 2.21 -11.31
CA ASP A 190 -8.96 2.66 -12.25
C ASP A 190 -9.29 4.15 -12.03
N PRO A 191 -8.38 5.07 -12.42
CA PRO A 191 -8.57 6.50 -12.22
C PRO A 191 -9.72 7.09 -13.06
N MET A 192 -10.15 6.37 -14.10
CA MET A 192 -11.30 6.77 -14.93
C MET A 192 -12.65 6.39 -14.31
N LEU A 193 -12.65 5.82 -13.10
CA LEU A 193 -13.84 5.41 -12.35
C LEU A 193 -14.78 4.54 -13.19
N SER A 194 -14.23 3.59 -13.95
CA SER A 194 -15.03 2.65 -14.71
C SER A 194 -15.78 1.68 -13.81
N LYS A 195 -16.64 0.85 -14.38
CA LYS A 195 -17.33 -0.21 -13.62
C LYS A 195 -16.38 -1.17 -12.90
N PHE A 196 -15.14 -1.30 -13.34
CA PHE A 196 -14.14 -2.17 -12.72
C PHE A 196 -13.59 -1.61 -11.40
N ILE A 197 -13.84 -0.35 -11.07
CA ILE A 197 -13.42 0.24 -9.79
C ILE A 197 -13.96 -0.55 -8.60
N PHE A 198 -15.17 -1.10 -8.71
CA PHE A 198 -15.77 -1.91 -7.64
C PHE A 198 -15.01 -3.21 -7.37
N VAL A 199 -14.39 -3.81 -8.42
CA VAL A 199 -13.53 -4.98 -8.26
C VAL A 199 -12.30 -4.61 -7.43
N TYR A 200 -11.56 -3.59 -7.83
CA TYR A 200 -10.36 -3.12 -7.11
C TYR A 200 -10.69 -2.60 -5.71
N TRP A 201 -11.86 -1.97 -5.55
CA TRP A 201 -12.31 -1.50 -4.24
C TRP A 201 -12.57 -2.65 -3.27
N GLY A 202 -13.28 -3.67 -3.72
CA GLY A 202 -13.51 -4.88 -2.95
C GLY A 202 -12.20 -5.57 -2.54
N LEU A 203 -11.27 -5.75 -3.47
CA LEU A 203 -9.93 -6.28 -3.20
C LEU A 203 -9.20 -5.42 -2.16
N GLY A 204 -9.18 -4.11 -2.37
CA GLY A 204 -8.56 -3.15 -1.48
C GLY A 204 -9.12 -3.19 -0.06
N MET A 205 -10.44 -3.34 0.09
CA MET A 205 -11.10 -3.48 1.40
C MET A 205 -10.71 -4.78 2.12
N VAL A 206 -10.63 -5.91 1.41
CA VAL A 206 -10.22 -7.18 2.03
C VAL A 206 -8.77 -7.11 2.52
N LEU A 207 -7.84 -6.58 1.72
CA LEU A 207 -6.45 -6.41 2.14
C LEU A 207 -6.33 -5.47 3.35
N ALA A 208 -7.08 -4.36 3.37
CA ALA A 208 -7.13 -3.44 4.50
C ALA A 208 -7.72 -4.11 5.75
N TRP A 209 -8.72 -4.98 5.59
CA TRP A 209 -9.28 -5.78 6.67
C TRP A 209 -8.25 -6.77 7.24
N VAL A 210 -7.51 -7.51 6.39
CA VAL A 210 -6.44 -8.42 6.81
C VAL A 210 -5.40 -7.67 7.64
N TYR A 211 -4.91 -6.53 7.14
CA TYR A 211 -3.96 -5.70 7.87
C TYR A 211 -4.52 -5.22 9.22
N MET A 212 -5.76 -4.76 9.24
CA MET A 212 -6.39 -4.27 10.47
C MET A 212 -6.60 -5.37 11.51
N GLN A 213 -6.85 -6.62 11.10
CA GLN A 213 -7.03 -7.76 12.02
C GLN A 213 -5.70 -8.33 12.52
N THR A 214 -4.71 -8.42 11.63
CA THR A 214 -3.40 -8.99 11.98
C THR A 214 -2.49 -7.98 12.64
N LYS A 215 -2.69 -6.67 12.40
CA LYS A 215 -1.78 -5.59 12.80
C LYS A 215 -0.37 -5.73 12.25
N ASP A 216 -0.20 -6.49 11.18
CA ASP A 216 1.10 -6.83 10.60
C ASP A 216 1.01 -6.85 9.07
N LEU A 217 1.77 -5.98 8.41
CA LEU A 217 1.78 -5.81 6.95
C LEU A 217 2.16 -7.08 6.19
N ARG A 218 2.97 -7.96 6.79
CA ARG A 218 3.42 -9.19 6.11
C ARG A 218 2.25 -10.06 5.64
N TYR A 219 1.17 -10.10 6.42
CA TYR A 219 0.00 -10.92 6.08
C TYR A 219 -0.81 -10.35 4.93
N SER A 220 -1.07 -9.04 4.90
CA SER A 220 -1.75 -8.43 3.76
C SER A 220 -0.87 -8.44 2.50
N MET A 221 0.44 -8.24 2.63
CA MET A 221 1.40 -8.42 1.54
C MET A 221 1.36 -9.83 0.95
N LEU A 222 1.41 -10.87 1.80
CA LEU A 222 1.33 -12.26 1.35
C LEU A 222 0.04 -12.54 0.61
N VAL A 223 -1.10 -12.14 1.16
CA VAL A 223 -2.40 -12.33 0.51
C VAL A 223 -2.43 -11.66 -0.86
N HIS A 224 -1.90 -10.43 -0.94
CA HIS A 224 -1.83 -9.68 -2.19
C HIS A 224 -0.89 -10.34 -3.21
N MET A 225 0.31 -10.75 -2.78
CA MET A 225 1.27 -11.48 -3.63
C MET A 225 0.69 -12.79 -4.16
N CYS A 226 0.05 -13.59 -3.29
CA CYS A 226 -0.59 -14.82 -3.69
C CYS A 226 -1.73 -14.58 -4.71
N TYR A 227 -2.54 -13.53 -4.51
CA TYR A 227 -3.60 -13.18 -5.45
C TYR A 227 -3.04 -12.77 -6.80
N ASN A 228 -2.02 -11.90 -6.84
CA ASN A 228 -1.41 -11.47 -8.10
C ASN A 228 -0.71 -12.64 -8.83
N ALA A 229 -0.12 -13.58 -8.08
CA ALA A 229 0.51 -14.76 -8.66
C ALA A 229 -0.48 -15.65 -9.43
N LEU A 230 -1.77 -15.67 -9.06
CA LEU A 230 -2.79 -16.43 -9.80
C LEU A 230 -2.96 -15.97 -11.25
N GLY A 231 -2.60 -14.71 -11.56
CA GLY A 231 -2.64 -14.20 -12.94
C GLY A 231 -1.60 -14.84 -13.88
N PHE A 232 -0.65 -15.62 -13.32
CA PHE A 232 0.47 -16.23 -14.08
C PHE A 232 0.44 -17.77 -14.06
N ILE A 233 -0.57 -18.39 -13.48
CA ILE A 233 -0.81 -19.85 -13.46
C ILE A 233 -1.93 -20.18 -14.42
#